data_997a5fba077246b8272f83e9c423e41f
#
_entry.id   997a5fba077246b8272f83e9c423e41f
#
_cell.length_a   1.000
_cell.length_b   1.000
_cell.length_c   1.000
_cell.angle_alpha   90.00
_cell.angle_beta   90.00
_cell.angle_gamma   90.00
#
_symmetry.space_group_name_H-M   'P 1'
#
loop_
_entity.id
_entity.type
_entity.pdbx_description
1 polymer ?
#
loop_
_entity_poly.entity_id
_entity_poly.type
_entity_poly.pdbx_seq_one_letter_code
_entity_poly.pdbx_strand_id
1 'polypeptide(L)'
;DVQVIMTENATKFVTPLTFEALSKNMVFTDTFDYSYDASIKHITLAQEADVMCVAPATANIIAKLANGIADDMVSSTFLATTCPVIVCPAMNTHMYENAATQVNLATLAARGIELVGPGIGKLACGDVAKGTLSPVDEIVEAICKKLGV
;
A
#
# COMPACT_ATOMS: atom_id res chain seq x y z
N ASP A 1 -5.93 7.74 -14.11
CA ASP A 1 -4.52 8.08 -13.95
C ASP A 1 -3.97 7.37 -12.71
N VAL A 2 -2.74 6.84 -12.76
CA VAL A 2 -2.14 6.07 -11.66
C VAL A 2 -0.79 6.68 -11.30
N GLN A 3 -0.66 7.14 -10.07
CA GLN A 3 0.59 7.58 -9.49
C GLN A 3 1.14 6.52 -8.55
N VAL A 4 2.39 6.10 -8.72
CA VAL A 4 3.01 5.05 -7.90
C VAL A 4 4.02 5.65 -6.93
N ILE A 5 3.94 5.20 -5.69
CA ILE A 5 4.96 5.44 -4.65
C ILE A 5 5.44 4.10 -4.09
N MET A 6 6.71 4.01 -3.75
CA MET A 6 7.30 2.74 -3.30
C MET A 6 8.10 2.94 -2.01
N THR A 7 8.03 1.94 -1.13
CA THR A 7 9.01 1.86 -0.03
C THR A 7 10.39 1.44 -0.58
N GLU A 8 11.46 1.76 0.13
CA GLU A 8 12.81 1.30 -0.23
C GLU A 8 12.88 -0.24 -0.42
N ASN A 9 12.18 -0.98 0.44
CA ASN A 9 12.17 -2.45 0.32
C ASN A 9 11.40 -2.93 -0.91
N ALA A 10 10.36 -2.24 -1.35
CA ALA A 10 9.63 -2.59 -2.57
C ALA A 10 10.53 -2.49 -3.81
N THR A 11 11.45 -1.54 -3.85
CA THR A 11 12.38 -1.37 -4.98
C THR A 11 13.37 -2.53 -5.15
N LYS A 12 13.53 -3.37 -4.12
CA LYS A 12 14.38 -4.57 -4.17
C LYS A 12 13.71 -5.75 -4.89
N PHE A 13 12.39 -5.70 -5.06
CA PHE A 13 11.60 -6.71 -5.79
C PHE A 13 11.29 -6.28 -7.22
N VAL A 14 10.91 -5.01 -7.40
CA VAL A 14 10.57 -4.43 -8.70
C VAL A 14 11.19 -3.03 -8.76
N THR A 15 11.84 -2.71 -9.87
CA THR A 15 12.43 -1.37 -10.02
C THR A 15 11.37 -0.30 -10.27
N PRO A 16 11.58 0.95 -9.83
CA PRO A 16 10.71 2.08 -10.16
C PRO A 16 10.42 2.22 -11.65
N LEU A 17 11.43 2.00 -12.49
CA LEU A 17 11.34 2.06 -13.95
C LEU A 17 10.21 1.19 -14.54
N THR A 18 9.94 0.03 -13.92
CA THR A 18 8.84 -0.84 -14.36
C THR A 18 7.49 -0.13 -14.24
N PHE A 19 7.25 0.51 -13.11
CA PHE A 19 6.00 1.22 -12.87
C PHE A 19 5.92 2.54 -13.63
N GLU A 20 7.03 3.25 -13.83
CA GLU A 20 7.09 4.43 -14.68
C GLU A 20 6.73 4.10 -16.13
N ALA A 21 7.25 2.98 -16.64
CA ALA A 21 6.95 2.52 -17.99
C ALA A 21 5.45 2.16 -18.18
N LEU A 22 4.81 1.63 -17.14
CA LEU A 22 3.40 1.22 -17.17
C LEU A 22 2.44 2.39 -16.91
N SER A 23 2.67 3.17 -15.86
CA SER A 23 1.80 4.28 -15.46
C SER A 23 1.98 5.54 -16.30
N LYS A 24 3.13 5.68 -16.97
CA LYS A 24 3.59 6.91 -17.65
C LYS A 24 3.81 8.10 -16.71
N ASN A 25 3.87 7.83 -15.42
CA ASN A 25 4.13 8.78 -14.35
C ASN A 25 5.44 8.43 -13.64
N MET A 26 6.07 9.42 -13.04
CA MET A 26 7.26 9.21 -12.22
C MET A 26 6.92 8.46 -10.95
N VAL A 27 7.83 7.61 -10.48
CA VAL A 27 7.68 6.86 -9.24
C VAL A 27 8.49 7.52 -8.13
N PHE A 28 7.86 7.83 -7.01
CA PHE A 28 8.53 8.44 -5.87
C PHE A 28 8.88 7.41 -4.80
N THR A 29 10.13 7.42 -4.36
CA THR A 29 10.67 6.47 -3.37
C THR A 29 11.24 7.14 -2.14
N ASP A 30 11.58 8.42 -2.22
CA ASP A 30 12.20 9.21 -1.16
C ASP A 30 11.39 10.49 -0.92
N THR A 31 11.09 10.77 0.36
CA THR A 31 10.41 12.00 0.79
C THR A 31 11.25 13.25 0.63
N PHE A 32 12.56 13.13 0.52
CA PHE A 32 13.52 14.23 0.44
C PHE A 32 14.16 14.38 -0.95
N ASP A 33 13.69 13.66 -1.95
CA ASP A 33 14.12 13.86 -3.32
C ASP A 33 13.39 15.05 -3.95
N TYR A 34 14.11 16.18 -4.05
CA TYR A 34 13.65 17.42 -4.66
C TYR A 34 14.17 17.61 -6.09
N SER A 35 14.68 16.55 -6.73
CA SER A 35 15.27 16.65 -8.06
C SER A 35 14.26 17.03 -9.15
N TYR A 36 12.98 16.94 -8.89
CA TYR A 36 11.91 17.12 -9.87
C TYR A 36 11.23 18.49 -9.82
N ASP A 37 10.96 19.00 -8.62
CA ASP A 37 10.42 20.33 -8.37
C ASP A 37 10.53 20.70 -6.87
N ALA A 38 10.13 21.90 -6.49
CA ALA A 38 10.16 22.38 -5.11
C ALA A 38 8.92 21.96 -4.29
N SER A 39 8.04 21.11 -4.82
CA SER A 39 6.84 20.66 -4.09
C SER A 39 7.16 19.54 -3.10
N ILE A 40 6.42 19.51 -2.00
CA ILE A 40 6.50 18.42 -1.00
C ILE A 40 5.67 17.26 -1.52
N LYS A 41 6.30 16.32 -2.22
CA LYS A 41 5.61 15.27 -3.00
C LYS A 41 4.60 14.46 -2.21
N HIS A 42 4.92 14.00 -1.00
CA HIS A 42 3.98 13.22 -0.20
C HIS A 42 2.71 14.00 0.18
N ILE A 43 2.80 15.34 0.28
CA ILE A 43 1.63 16.20 0.52
C ILE A 43 0.81 16.37 -0.77
N THR A 44 1.49 16.72 -1.87
CA THR A 44 0.81 16.93 -3.16
C THR A 44 0.05 15.66 -3.58
N LEU A 45 0.72 14.50 -3.54
CA LEU A 45 0.09 13.23 -3.90
C LEU A 45 -1.08 12.86 -2.97
N ALA A 46 -0.96 13.14 -1.66
CA ALA A 46 -2.04 12.90 -0.72
C ALA A 46 -3.27 13.79 -0.98
N GLN A 47 -3.05 15.02 -1.45
CA GLN A 47 -4.13 15.99 -1.74
C GLN A 47 -4.81 15.73 -3.08
N GLU A 48 -4.07 15.25 -4.08
CA GLU A 48 -4.56 15.00 -5.44
C GLU A 48 -5.20 13.63 -5.63
N ALA A 49 -4.98 12.69 -4.70
CA ALA A 49 -5.49 11.33 -4.81
C ALA A 49 -7.00 11.25 -4.58
N ASP A 50 -7.71 10.57 -5.48
CA ASP A 50 -9.11 10.17 -5.32
C ASP A 50 -9.26 8.90 -4.48
N VAL A 51 -8.26 8.02 -4.53
CA VAL A 51 -8.15 6.79 -3.74
C VAL A 51 -6.68 6.42 -3.54
N MET A 52 -6.32 5.93 -2.37
CA MET A 52 -4.99 5.36 -2.10
C MET A 52 -5.10 3.85 -1.89
N CYS A 53 -4.32 3.08 -2.65
CA CYS A 53 -4.26 1.62 -2.51
C CYS A 53 -2.85 1.17 -2.14
N VAL A 54 -2.70 0.46 -1.02
CA VAL A 54 -1.43 -0.13 -0.57
C VAL A 54 -1.45 -1.62 -0.89
N ALA A 55 -0.81 -2.02 -2.00
CA ALA A 55 -0.83 -3.39 -2.51
C ALA A 55 0.54 -3.79 -3.13
N PRO A 56 1.18 -4.85 -2.65
CA PRO A 56 0.87 -5.61 -1.44
C PRO A 56 1.25 -4.85 -0.17
N ALA A 57 0.51 -5.08 0.92
CA ALA A 57 0.82 -4.54 2.23
C ALA A 57 1.44 -5.61 3.14
N THR A 58 2.72 -5.44 3.49
CA THR A 58 3.42 -6.30 4.45
C THR A 58 3.02 -6.00 5.89
N ALA A 59 3.32 -6.90 6.83
CA ALA A 59 3.12 -6.64 8.26
C ALA A 59 3.80 -5.34 8.73
N ASN A 60 4.99 -5.03 8.16
CA ASN A 60 5.73 -3.81 8.50
C ASN A 60 4.95 -2.55 8.11
N ILE A 61 4.50 -2.45 6.85
CA ILE A 61 3.76 -1.26 6.43
C ILE A 61 2.44 -1.15 7.18
N ILE A 62 1.70 -2.24 7.38
CA ILE A 62 0.46 -2.26 8.16
C ILE A 62 0.69 -1.73 9.58
N ALA A 63 1.78 -2.15 10.23
CA ALA A 63 2.14 -1.65 11.56
C ALA A 63 2.42 -0.15 11.55
N LYS A 64 3.18 0.37 10.57
CA LYS A 64 3.45 1.80 10.42
C LYS A 64 2.14 2.59 10.27
N LEU A 65 1.29 2.18 9.34
CA LEU A 65 0.02 2.86 9.06
C LEU A 65 -0.91 2.85 10.29
N ALA A 66 -0.99 1.73 11.00
CA ALA A 66 -1.82 1.60 12.20
C ALA A 66 -1.33 2.48 13.37
N ASN A 67 -0.03 2.73 13.46
CA ASN A 67 0.58 3.47 14.57
C ASN A 67 0.98 4.91 14.20
N GLY A 68 0.67 5.38 12.99
CA GLY A 68 0.98 6.75 12.55
C GLY A 68 2.47 7.02 12.38
N ILE A 69 3.26 6.00 12.03
CA ILE A 69 4.68 6.16 11.72
C ILE A 69 4.80 6.65 10.27
N ALA A 70 5.48 7.79 10.08
CA ALA A 70 5.65 8.46 8.80
C ALA A 70 7.16 8.68 8.53
N ASP A 71 7.89 7.60 8.30
CA ASP A 71 9.34 7.58 8.15
C ASP A 71 9.81 7.23 6.72
N ASP A 72 8.85 7.04 5.80
CA ASP A 72 9.10 6.81 4.38
C ASP A 72 8.02 7.48 3.50
N MET A 73 8.23 7.45 2.18
CA MET A 73 7.34 8.08 1.22
C MET A 73 5.90 7.56 1.30
N VAL A 74 5.71 6.25 1.46
CA VAL A 74 4.38 5.61 1.51
C VAL A 74 3.65 5.97 2.80
N SER A 75 4.32 5.83 3.94
CA SER A 75 3.74 6.09 5.26
C SER A 75 3.45 7.58 5.48
N SER A 76 4.31 8.47 4.95
CA SER A 76 4.08 9.93 5.00
C SER A 76 2.89 10.35 4.14
N THR A 77 2.79 9.84 2.91
CA THR A 77 1.63 10.10 2.03
C THR A 77 0.34 9.57 2.66
N PHE A 78 0.36 8.34 3.21
CA PHE A 78 -0.80 7.77 3.90
C PHE A 78 -1.28 8.66 5.05
N LEU A 79 -0.37 9.15 5.89
CA LEU A 79 -0.73 9.96 7.06
C LEU A 79 -1.32 11.33 6.66
N ALA A 80 -0.93 11.85 5.50
CA ALA A 80 -1.43 13.12 4.95
C ALA A 80 -2.72 12.96 4.12
N THR A 81 -3.07 11.74 3.74
CA THR A 81 -4.19 11.49 2.81
C THR A 81 -5.56 11.68 3.47
N THR A 82 -6.50 12.24 2.72
CA THR A 82 -7.91 12.42 3.13
C THR A 82 -8.88 11.61 2.27
N CYS A 83 -8.40 11.03 1.16
CA CYS A 83 -9.22 10.16 0.30
C CYS A 83 -9.44 8.78 0.92
N PRO A 84 -10.39 7.98 0.40
CA PRO A 84 -10.56 6.59 0.78
C PRO A 84 -9.26 5.78 0.62
N VAL A 85 -8.99 4.90 1.58
CA VAL A 85 -7.79 4.05 1.55
C VAL A 85 -8.18 2.58 1.52
N ILE A 86 -7.48 1.82 0.69
CA ILE A 86 -7.55 0.36 0.59
C ILE A 86 -6.18 -0.21 0.96
N VAL A 87 -6.16 -1.24 1.80
CA VAL A 87 -4.95 -1.96 2.18
C VAL A 87 -5.11 -3.44 1.84
N CYS A 88 -4.17 -4.00 1.09
CA CYS A 88 -4.22 -5.38 0.60
C CYS A 88 -3.11 -6.20 1.27
N PRO A 89 -3.39 -6.86 2.41
CA PRO A 89 -2.39 -7.63 3.15
C PRO A 89 -1.83 -8.78 2.33
N ALA A 90 -0.49 -8.94 2.36
CA ALA A 90 0.18 -10.11 1.82
C ALA A 90 1.45 -10.42 2.63
N MET A 91 1.51 -11.61 3.23
CA MET A 91 2.61 -12.05 4.08
C MET A 91 2.52 -13.54 4.39
N ASN A 92 3.55 -14.09 5.02
CA ASN A 92 3.49 -15.44 5.58
C ASN A 92 2.31 -15.58 6.55
N THR A 93 1.67 -16.76 6.58
CA THR A 93 0.48 -17.04 7.41
C THR A 93 0.71 -16.76 8.89
N HIS A 94 1.83 -17.20 9.45
CA HIS A 94 2.13 -16.95 10.88
C HIS A 94 2.33 -15.46 11.17
N MET A 95 2.88 -14.69 10.22
CA MET A 95 2.95 -13.24 10.35
C MET A 95 1.55 -12.62 10.29
N TYR A 96 0.68 -13.12 9.42
CA TYR A 96 -0.69 -12.64 9.33
C TYR A 96 -1.49 -12.94 10.60
N GLU A 97 -1.40 -14.17 11.12
CA GLU A 97 -2.11 -14.62 12.33
C GLU A 97 -1.51 -14.08 13.63
N ASN A 98 -0.32 -13.48 13.58
CA ASN A 98 0.30 -12.89 14.76
C ASN A 98 -0.60 -11.84 15.40
N ALA A 99 -0.74 -11.88 16.72
CA ALA A 99 -1.62 -10.99 17.48
C ALA A 99 -1.34 -9.51 17.20
N ALA A 100 -0.08 -9.11 17.05
CA ALA A 100 0.28 -7.73 16.70
C ALA A 100 -0.24 -7.32 15.31
N THR A 101 -0.14 -8.21 14.32
CA THR A 101 -0.66 -7.95 12.97
C THR A 101 -2.18 -7.84 12.99
N GLN A 102 -2.87 -8.74 13.71
CA GLN A 102 -4.33 -8.71 13.82
C GLN A 102 -4.84 -7.45 14.53
N VAL A 103 -4.16 -6.99 15.59
CA VAL A 103 -4.47 -5.71 16.27
C VAL A 103 -4.27 -4.53 15.32
N ASN A 104 -3.19 -4.49 14.55
CA ASN A 104 -2.94 -3.43 13.58
C ASN A 104 -4.00 -3.39 12.47
N LEU A 105 -4.38 -4.55 11.92
CA LEU A 105 -5.45 -4.66 10.91
C LEU A 105 -6.80 -4.18 11.48
N ALA A 106 -7.15 -4.61 12.69
CA ALA A 106 -8.37 -4.15 13.37
C ALA A 106 -8.35 -2.63 13.60
N THR A 107 -7.21 -2.06 13.95
CA THR A 107 -7.03 -0.61 14.11
C THR A 107 -7.29 0.14 12.80
N LEU A 108 -6.74 -0.35 11.68
CA LEU A 108 -6.96 0.26 10.37
C LEU A 108 -8.44 0.16 9.96
N ALA A 109 -9.06 -1.02 10.14
CA ALA A 109 -10.48 -1.21 9.84
C ALA A 109 -11.39 -0.30 10.68
N ALA A 110 -11.10 -0.14 11.97
CA ALA A 110 -11.84 0.76 12.86
C ALA A 110 -11.74 2.25 12.46
N ARG A 111 -10.69 2.62 11.71
CA ARG A 111 -10.51 3.96 11.12
C ARG A 111 -11.16 4.11 9.74
N GLY A 112 -11.92 3.12 9.27
CA GLY A 112 -12.62 3.15 7.98
C GLY A 112 -11.76 2.76 6.77
N ILE A 113 -10.56 2.22 6.99
CA ILE A 113 -9.71 1.71 5.91
C ILE A 113 -10.25 0.37 5.45
N GLU A 114 -10.46 0.21 4.16
CA GLU A 114 -10.92 -1.05 3.58
C GLU A 114 -9.76 -2.04 3.47
N LEU A 115 -9.99 -3.26 3.95
CA LEU A 115 -9.03 -4.36 3.86
C LEU A 115 -9.50 -5.33 2.78
N VAL A 116 -8.66 -5.57 1.75
CA VAL A 116 -8.93 -6.54 0.68
C VAL A 116 -7.99 -7.72 0.83
N GLY A 117 -8.52 -8.86 1.25
CA GLY A 117 -7.74 -10.06 1.51
C GLY A 117 -7.24 -10.20 2.95
N PRO A 118 -6.18 -11.00 3.18
CA PRO A 118 -5.38 -11.71 2.18
C PRO A 118 -6.12 -12.89 1.53
N GLY A 119 -5.69 -13.23 0.34
CA GLY A 119 -6.13 -14.42 -0.37
C GLY A 119 -5.59 -15.71 0.24
N ILE A 120 -6.08 -16.85 -0.28
CA ILE A 120 -5.58 -18.19 0.01
C ILE A 120 -4.88 -18.72 -1.24
N GLY A 121 -3.64 -19.18 -1.11
CA GLY A 121 -2.86 -19.66 -2.23
C GLY A 121 -1.48 -20.15 -1.82
N LYS A 122 -0.66 -20.49 -2.82
CA LYS A 122 0.71 -20.94 -2.58
C LYS A 122 1.58 -19.76 -2.14
N LEU A 123 2.09 -19.83 -0.93
CA LEU A 123 3.00 -18.86 -0.35
C LEU A 123 4.44 -19.07 -0.84
N ALA A 124 5.30 -18.08 -0.66
CA ALA A 124 6.71 -18.15 -1.01
C ALA A 124 7.47 -19.26 -0.26
N CYS A 125 7.00 -19.67 0.93
CA CYS A 125 7.53 -20.84 1.67
C CYS A 125 7.09 -22.18 1.10
N GLY A 126 6.18 -22.21 0.12
CA GLY A 126 5.68 -23.43 -0.53
C GLY A 126 4.34 -23.94 -0.01
N ASP A 127 3.89 -23.48 1.15
CA ASP A 127 2.61 -23.88 1.73
C ASP A 127 1.42 -23.26 0.99
N VAL A 128 0.28 -23.95 1.00
CA VAL A 128 -0.99 -23.39 0.53
C VAL A 128 -1.79 -22.96 1.74
N ALA A 129 -1.84 -21.66 1.96
CA ALA A 129 -2.46 -21.09 3.15
C ALA A 129 -2.92 -19.63 2.91
N LYS A 130 -3.56 -19.06 3.91
CA LYS A 130 -3.97 -17.65 3.92
C LYS A 130 -2.73 -16.75 4.06
N GLY A 131 -2.60 -15.76 3.17
CA GLY A 131 -1.46 -14.84 3.22
C GLY A 131 -0.98 -14.35 1.85
N THR A 132 -1.53 -14.86 0.75
CA THR A 132 -1.25 -14.33 -0.59
C THR A 132 -1.94 -12.99 -0.82
N LEU A 133 -1.43 -12.20 -1.73
CA LEU A 133 -2.18 -11.03 -2.23
C LEU A 133 -3.52 -11.53 -2.82
N SER A 134 -4.60 -10.79 -2.57
CA SER A 134 -5.88 -11.05 -3.26
C SER A 134 -5.72 -11.00 -4.77
N PRO A 135 -6.57 -11.70 -5.53
CA PRO A 135 -6.63 -11.57 -6.98
C PRO A 135 -6.67 -10.10 -7.40
N VAL A 136 -5.94 -9.76 -8.45
CA VAL A 136 -5.83 -8.37 -8.91
C VAL A 136 -7.21 -7.79 -9.24
N ASP A 137 -8.09 -8.61 -9.83
CA ASP A 137 -9.45 -8.18 -10.19
C ASP A 137 -10.27 -7.75 -8.97
N GLU A 138 -10.13 -8.44 -7.82
CA GLU A 138 -10.79 -8.03 -6.57
C GLU A 138 -10.28 -6.69 -6.05
N ILE A 139 -8.97 -6.44 -6.18
CA ILE A 139 -8.35 -5.16 -5.78
C ILE A 139 -8.84 -4.04 -6.69
N VAL A 140 -8.86 -4.27 -8.00
CA VAL A 140 -9.36 -3.31 -8.99
C VAL A 140 -10.85 -3.01 -8.76
N GLU A 141 -11.67 -4.03 -8.50
CA GLU A 141 -13.10 -3.83 -8.17
C GLU A 141 -13.29 -2.97 -6.93
N ALA A 142 -12.50 -3.20 -5.87
CA ALA A 142 -12.54 -2.38 -4.67
C ALA A 142 -12.16 -0.92 -4.94
N ILE A 143 -11.15 -0.68 -5.80
CA ILE A 143 -10.74 0.66 -6.23
C ILE A 143 -11.88 1.33 -7.02
N CYS A 144 -12.42 0.66 -8.03
CA CYS A 144 -13.51 1.17 -8.87
C CYS A 144 -14.73 1.54 -8.02
N LYS A 145 -15.09 0.70 -7.06
CA LYS A 145 -16.19 0.97 -6.12
C LYS A 145 -15.95 2.25 -5.31
N LYS A 146 -14.71 2.52 -4.86
CA LYS A 146 -14.39 3.78 -4.15
C LYS A 146 -14.46 4.99 -5.07
N LEU A 147 -14.12 4.82 -6.34
CA LEU A 147 -14.19 5.87 -7.35
C LEU A 147 -15.61 6.10 -7.89
N GLY A 148 -16.55 5.19 -7.63
CA GLY A 148 -17.92 5.27 -8.14
C GLY A 148 -18.07 4.94 -9.62
N VAL A 149 -17.15 4.09 -10.16
CA VAL A 149 -17.13 3.64 -11.56
C VAL A 149 -17.21 2.14 -11.65
#